data_b3a32918039d6df5fb9dd5f34ff50768
#
_entry.id   b3a32918039d6df5fb9dd5f34ff50768
#
_cell.length_a   1.000
_cell.length_b   1.000
_cell.length_c   1.000
_cell.angle_alpha   90.00
_cell.angle_beta   90.00
_cell.angle_gamma   90.00
#
_symmetry.space_group_name_H-M   'P 1'
#
loop_
_entity.id
_entity.type
_entity.pdbx_description
1 polymer ?
#
loop_
_entity_poly.entity_id
_entity_poly.type
_entity_poly.pdbx_seq_one_letter_code
_entity_poly.pdbx_strand_id
1 'polypeptide(L)'
;MKHILLIATGGTIASGNSENGLTPQISSEELLSYVPAAREFCTIDAVQILNIDSTNLQPEHWLLMARTVRENYDKYDGFVICHGTDTMAYTSSALSYLIQNSPKPIIITGAQKPISMEITDAKTNLLDSLRFAAYPDAHGVTIVFNGKIIAGTRAKKVHSKSFNAFDSINFPVLATIRNNKIVHYVKDSCPCSYPAFYSDINPKVCLVKLIPGMEPDLLPWIGEHYDAVSYTHLTLP
;
A
#
# COMPACT_ATOMS: atom_id res chain seq x y z
N MET A 1 -9.31 10.04 -20.86
CA MET A 1 -9.62 9.62 -19.48
C MET A 1 -8.63 8.52 -19.16
N LYS A 2 -7.93 8.55 -18.01
CA LYS A 2 -6.97 7.48 -17.66
C LYS A 2 -7.71 6.20 -17.32
N HIS A 3 -7.11 5.06 -17.68
CA HIS A 3 -7.62 3.72 -17.42
C HIS A 3 -6.85 3.10 -16.24
N ILE A 4 -7.54 2.80 -15.15
CA ILE A 4 -6.96 2.36 -13.88
C ILE A 4 -7.36 0.92 -13.60
N LEU A 5 -6.40 0.10 -13.15
CA LEU A 5 -6.68 -1.24 -12.64
C LEU A 5 -6.79 -1.20 -11.11
N LEU A 6 -7.97 -1.55 -10.58
CA LEU A 6 -8.18 -1.82 -9.17
C LEU A 6 -7.83 -3.28 -8.87
N ILE A 7 -6.88 -3.49 -7.99
CA ILE A 7 -6.41 -4.81 -7.56
C ILE A 7 -6.86 -5.03 -6.11
N ALA A 8 -7.76 -5.97 -5.88
CA ALA A 8 -8.24 -6.30 -4.55
C ALA A 8 -7.44 -7.47 -3.96
N THR A 9 -6.99 -7.30 -2.71
CA THR A 9 -6.26 -8.34 -1.96
C THR A 9 -6.99 -8.77 -0.68
N GLY A 10 -8.15 -8.20 -0.39
CA GLY A 10 -8.90 -8.39 0.84
C GLY A 10 -8.75 -7.23 1.82
N GLY A 11 -8.60 -7.54 3.10
CA GLY A 11 -8.48 -6.55 4.16
C GLY A 11 -9.82 -5.95 4.60
N THR A 12 -9.77 -5.08 5.61
CA THR A 12 -10.96 -4.49 6.25
C THR A 12 -11.86 -3.72 5.29
N ILE A 13 -11.30 -3.08 4.27
CA ILE A 13 -12.08 -2.31 3.28
C ILE A 13 -13.14 -3.17 2.59
N ALA A 14 -12.81 -4.42 2.30
CA ALA A 14 -13.69 -5.40 1.64
C ALA A 14 -14.38 -6.35 2.63
N SER A 15 -14.29 -6.11 3.93
CA SER A 15 -14.83 -7.00 4.94
C SER A 15 -16.32 -6.76 5.19
N GLY A 16 -17.03 -7.86 5.49
CA GLY A 16 -18.38 -7.87 6.03
C GLY A 16 -18.41 -8.46 7.43
N ASN A 17 -19.54 -8.32 8.12
CA ASN A 17 -19.76 -8.97 9.42
C ASN A 17 -19.97 -10.47 9.22
N SER A 18 -19.19 -11.29 9.90
CA SER A 18 -19.39 -12.74 10.01
C SER A 18 -19.46 -13.17 11.47
N GLU A 19 -19.89 -14.39 11.74
CA GLU A 19 -19.92 -14.97 13.10
C GLU A 19 -18.52 -15.00 13.75
N ASN A 20 -17.47 -14.99 12.95
CA ASN A 20 -16.07 -15.01 13.39
C ASN A 20 -15.38 -13.64 13.32
N GLY A 21 -16.13 -12.54 13.25
CA GLY A 21 -15.62 -11.18 13.12
C GLY A 21 -15.64 -10.65 11.68
N LEU A 22 -14.79 -9.68 11.37
CA LEU A 22 -14.69 -9.09 10.04
C LEU A 22 -13.90 -10.01 9.10
N THR A 23 -14.56 -10.50 8.05
CA THR A 23 -13.92 -11.31 7.00
C THR A 23 -14.10 -10.63 5.63
N PRO A 24 -13.11 -10.66 4.72
CA PRO A 24 -13.27 -10.12 3.39
C PRO A 24 -14.37 -10.86 2.62
N GLN A 25 -15.42 -10.14 2.19
CA GLN A 25 -16.62 -10.69 1.53
C GLN A 25 -17.02 -9.92 0.26
N ILE A 26 -16.58 -8.67 0.13
CA ILE A 26 -16.97 -7.76 -0.94
C ILE A 26 -16.04 -7.94 -2.13
N SER A 27 -16.61 -8.14 -3.33
CA SER A 27 -15.84 -8.27 -4.56
C SER A 27 -15.22 -6.93 -5.01
N SER A 28 -14.25 -7.00 -5.90
CA SER A 28 -13.61 -5.80 -6.47
C SER A 28 -14.61 -4.92 -7.24
N GLU A 29 -15.55 -5.51 -7.95
CA GLU A 29 -16.63 -4.80 -8.67
C GLU A 29 -17.60 -4.14 -7.70
N GLU A 30 -17.94 -4.82 -6.61
CA GLU A 30 -18.83 -4.28 -5.59
C GLU A 30 -18.19 -3.10 -4.86
N LEU A 31 -16.86 -3.13 -4.59
CA LEU A 31 -16.14 -1.98 -4.03
C LEU A 31 -16.32 -0.71 -4.86
N LEU A 32 -16.30 -0.83 -6.20
CA LEU A 32 -16.50 0.30 -7.10
C LEU A 32 -17.91 0.88 -7.05
N SER A 33 -18.92 0.08 -6.68
CA SER A 33 -20.30 0.56 -6.53
C SER A 33 -20.45 1.60 -5.41
N TYR A 34 -19.56 1.59 -4.43
CA TYR A 34 -19.56 2.54 -3.30
C TYR A 34 -18.93 3.91 -3.66
N VAL A 35 -18.22 4.00 -4.80
CA VAL A 35 -17.54 5.24 -5.25
C VAL A 35 -17.90 5.61 -6.70
N PRO A 36 -19.19 5.78 -7.03
CA PRO A 36 -19.62 6.03 -8.41
C PRO A 36 -19.02 7.30 -9.00
N ALA A 37 -18.70 8.29 -8.19
CA ALA A 37 -18.05 9.54 -8.60
C ALA A 37 -16.68 9.33 -9.26
N ALA A 38 -16.02 8.19 -9.04
CA ALA A 38 -14.73 7.88 -9.68
C ALA A 38 -14.86 7.79 -11.21
N ARG A 39 -16.02 7.36 -11.71
CA ARG A 39 -16.30 7.24 -13.15
C ARG A 39 -16.36 8.57 -13.87
N GLU A 40 -16.43 9.71 -13.16
CA GLU A 40 -16.41 11.04 -13.75
C GLU A 40 -15.02 11.44 -14.25
N PHE A 41 -13.95 10.83 -13.72
CA PHE A 41 -12.57 11.22 -14.03
C PHE A 41 -11.63 10.09 -14.46
N CYS A 42 -12.00 8.81 -14.30
CA CYS A 42 -11.25 7.67 -14.81
C CYS A 42 -12.16 6.50 -15.22
N THR A 43 -11.66 5.64 -16.12
CA THR A 43 -12.21 4.31 -16.36
C THR A 43 -11.51 3.31 -15.46
N ILE A 44 -12.25 2.31 -14.95
CA ILE A 44 -11.73 1.41 -13.92
C ILE A 44 -12.13 -0.01 -14.28
N ASP A 45 -11.14 -0.88 -14.40
CA ASP A 45 -11.33 -2.32 -14.33
C ASP A 45 -10.91 -2.82 -12.96
N ALA A 46 -11.46 -3.94 -12.53
CA ALA A 46 -11.19 -4.50 -11.23
C ALA A 46 -10.82 -5.99 -11.33
N VAL A 47 -9.85 -6.40 -10.52
CA VAL A 47 -9.43 -7.79 -10.39
C VAL A 47 -9.18 -8.12 -8.93
N GLN A 48 -9.64 -9.28 -8.51
CA GLN A 48 -9.35 -9.80 -7.18
C GLN A 48 -8.30 -10.89 -7.29
N ILE A 49 -7.13 -10.67 -6.70
CA ILE A 49 -6.01 -11.62 -6.74
C ILE A 49 -5.82 -12.37 -5.42
N LEU A 50 -6.28 -11.77 -4.31
CA LEU A 50 -6.25 -12.34 -2.97
C LEU A 50 -7.53 -11.95 -2.23
N ASN A 51 -7.84 -12.71 -1.19
CA ASN A 51 -8.94 -12.41 -0.27
C ASN A 51 -8.55 -12.77 1.16
N ILE A 52 -7.54 -12.09 1.69
CA ILE A 52 -6.93 -12.42 2.98
C ILE A 52 -6.83 -11.22 3.91
N ASP A 53 -6.76 -11.48 5.20
CA ASP A 53 -6.32 -10.49 6.17
C ASP A 53 -4.83 -10.18 5.95
N SER A 54 -4.45 -8.91 6.02
CA SER A 54 -3.07 -8.50 5.76
C SER A 54 -2.07 -9.05 6.79
N THR A 55 -2.52 -9.47 7.96
CA THR A 55 -1.67 -10.15 8.96
C THR A 55 -1.17 -11.52 8.48
N ASN A 56 -1.86 -12.13 7.52
CA ASN A 56 -1.50 -13.40 6.89
C ASN A 56 -0.66 -13.25 5.62
N LEU A 57 -0.28 -12.02 5.25
CA LEU A 57 0.56 -11.79 4.09
C LEU A 57 1.98 -12.33 4.29
N GLN A 58 2.50 -12.93 3.22
CA GLN A 58 3.84 -13.48 3.12
C GLN A 58 4.56 -12.85 1.90
N PRO A 59 5.88 -12.97 1.79
CA PRO A 59 6.65 -12.40 0.68
C PRO A 59 6.15 -12.82 -0.73
N GLU A 60 5.63 -14.04 -0.87
CA GLU A 60 5.06 -14.55 -2.13
C GLU A 60 3.87 -13.72 -2.60
N HIS A 61 3.10 -13.17 -1.67
CA HIS A 61 1.97 -12.30 -2.01
C HIS A 61 2.43 -10.94 -2.56
N TRP A 62 3.56 -10.40 -2.11
CA TRP A 62 4.16 -9.20 -2.71
C TRP A 62 4.63 -9.47 -4.13
N LEU A 63 5.25 -10.64 -4.38
CA LEU A 63 5.64 -11.08 -5.72
C LEU A 63 4.42 -11.25 -6.64
N LEU A 64 3.31 -11.79 -6.13
CA LEU A 64 2.06 -11.89 -6.87
C LEU A 64 1.51 -10.50 -7.24
N MET A 65 1.46 -9.55 -6.30
CA MET A 65 1.03 -8.17 -6.58
C MET A 65 1.91 -7.49 -7.62
N ALA A 66 3.25 -7.60 -7.48
CA ALA A 66 4.21 -7.03 -8.43
C ALA A 66 4.06 -7.66 -9.83
N ARG A 67 3.85 -8.98 -9.92
CA ARG A 67 3.58 -9.69 -11.16
C ARG A 67 2.28 -9.23 -11.80
N THR A 68 1.21 -9.09 -11.04
CA THR A 68 -0.08 -8.59 -11.55
C THR A 68 0.06 -7.20 -12.14
N VAL A 69 0.78 -6.29 -11.48
CA VAL A 69 1.08 -4.96 -12.03
C VAL A 69 1.88 -5.08 -13.32
N ARG A 70 2.95 -5.89 -13.36
CA ARG A 70 3.80 -6.09 -14.54
C ARG A 70 3.03 -6.62 -15.74
N GLU A 71 2.21 -7.66 -15.57
CA GLU A 71 1.44 -8.30 -16.64
C GLU A 71 0.37 -7.39 -17.25
N ASN A 72 -0.05 -6.38 -16.48
CA ASN A 72 -1.06 -5.41 -16.90
C ASN A 72 -0.48 -4.01 -17.16
N TYR A 73 0.85 -3.85 -17.07
CA TYR A 73 1.49 -2.55 -17.08
C TYR A 73 1.19 -1.72 -18.32
N ASP A 74 1.21 -2.36 -19.50
CA ASP A 74 0.99 -1.68 -20.79
C ASP A 74 -0.49 -1.38 -21.08
N LYS A 75 -1.41 -2.06 -20.37
CA LYS A 75 -2.85 -1.92 -20.60
C LYS A 75 -3.48 -0.78 -19.81
N TYR A 76 -2.90 -0.40 -18.66
CA TYR A 76 -3.45 0.57 -17.74
C TYR A 76 -2.51 1.74 -17.51
N ASP A 77 -3.08 2.91 -17.22
CA ASP A 77 -2.34 4.15 -16.92
C ASP A 77 -1.91 4.25 -15.44
N GLY A 78 -2.47 3.43 -14.58
CA GLY A 78 -2.16 3.39 -13.16
C GLY A 78 -2.85 2.22 -12.44
N PHE A 79 -2.45 1.99 -11.19
CA PHE A 79 -2.88 0.86 -10.39
C PHE A 79 -3.28 1.32 -9.00
N VAL A 80 -4.39 0.77 -8.48
CA VAL A 80 -4.83 0.97 -7.10
C VAL A 80 -4.99 -0.39 -6.45
N ILE A 81 -4.24 -0.64 -5.38
CA ILE A 81 -4.24 -1.91 -4.63
C ILE A 81 -5.01 -1.70 -3.33
N CYS A 82 -6.16 -2.36 -3.19
CA CYS A 82 -6.91 -2.40 -1.92
C CYS A 82 -6.31 -3.45 -1.00
N HIS A 83 -5.90 -3.03 0.20
CA HIS A 83 -5.07 -3.81 1.10
C HIS A 83 -5.53 -3.66 2.56
N GLY A 84 -5.27 -4.64 3.40
CA GLY A 84 -5.46 -4.52 4.85
C GLY A 84 -4.42 -3.60 5.48
N THR A 85 -4.82 -2.87 6.52
CA THR A 85 -4.00 -1.78 7.05
C THR A 85 -2.79 -2.22 7.89
N ASP A 86 -2.80 -3.44 8.46
CA ASP A 86 -1.78 -3.84 9.44
C ASP A 86 -0.39 -4.03 8.82
N THR A 87 -0.32 -4.55 7.59
CA THR A 87 0.95 -4.75 6.88
C THR A 87 1.11 -3.90 5.63
N MET A 88 0.21 -2.92 5.41
CA MET A 88 0.22 -2.06 4.23
C MET A 88 1.56 -1.32 4.04
N ALA A 89 2.18 -0.86 5.12
CA ALA A 89 3.47 -0.17 5.08
C ALA A 89 4.60 -1.09 4.60
N TYR A 90 4.57 -2.37 4.97
CA TYR A 90 5.53 -3.37 4.50
C TYR A 90 5.32 -3.68 3.02
N THR A 91 4.06 -3.88 2.61
CA THR A 91 3.70 -4.11 1.21
C THR A 91 4.11 -2.94 0.32
N SER A 92 3.83 -1.70 0.75
CA SER A 92 4.22 -0.52 -0.04
C SER A 92 5.73 -0.38 -0.18
N SER A 93 6.48 -0.69 0.87
CA SER A 93 7.94 -0.72 0.82
C SER A 93 8.44 -1.82 -0.11
N ALA A 94 7.95 -3.06 0.02
CA ALA A 94 8.32 -4.18 -0.84
C ALA A 94 8.04 -3.87 -2.32
N LEU A 95 6.84 -3.38 -2.65
CA LEU A 95 6.49 -3.01 -4.02
C LEU A 95 7.35 -1.87 -4.56
N SER A 96 7.78 -0.91 -3.71
CA SER A 96 8.69 0.16 -4.12
C SER A 96 10.05 -0.36 -4.59
N TYR A 97 10.53 -1.48 -4.03
CA TYR A 97 11.78 -2.13 -4.43
C TYR A 97 11.57 -3.13 -5.56
N LEU A 98 10.42 -3.82 -5.61
CA LEU A 98 10.08 -4.76 -6.68
C LEU A 98 9.74 -4.07 -8.00
N ILE A 99 9.23 -2.82 -7.94
CA ILE A 99 8.82 -2.04 -9.11
C ILE A 99 9.47 -0.67 -9.01
N GLN A 100 10.66 -0.53 -9.58
CA GLN A 100 11.43 0.69 -9.49
C GLN A 100 11.22 1.57 -10.72
N ASN A 101 11.35 2.88 -10.52
CA ASN A 101 11.31 3.90 -11.57
C ASN A 101 10.01 3.85 -12.43
N SER A 102 8.89 3.49 -11.83
CA SER A 102 7.61 3.46 -12.53
C SER A 102 7.11 4.89 -12.84
N PRO A 103 6.97 5.28 -14.11
CA PRO A 103 6.29 6.52 -14.49
C PRO A 103 4.77 6.45 -14.29
N LYS A 104 4.21 5.27 -14.04
CA LYS A 104 2.80 5.10 -13.71
C LYS A 104 2.61 4.99 -12.20
N PRO A 105 1.51 5.53 -11.65
CA PRO A 105 1.21 5.42 -10.22
C PRO A 105 0.81 4.00 -9.84
N ILE A 106 1.35 3.52 -8.73
CA ILE A 106 0.98 2.28 -8.07
C ILE A 106 0.61 2.65 -6.63
N ILE A 107 -0.67 2.74 -6.39
CA ILE A 107 -1.21 3.27 -5.14
C ILE A 107 -1.70 2.14 -4.27
N ILE A 108 -1.31 2.14 -3.00
CA ILE A 108 -1.84 1.20 -2.02
C ILE A 108 -2.75 1.97 -1.07
N THR A 109 -3.93 1.42 -0.83
CA THR A 109 -4.92 1.99 0.07
C THR A 109 -5.68 0.91 0.82
N GLY A 110 -6.48 1.32 1.78
CA GLY A 110 -7.30 0.44 2.59
C GLY A 110 -8.19 1.25 3.52
N ALA A 111 -8.74 0.59 4.53
CA ALA A 111 -9.59 1.26 5.48
C ALA A 111 -9.51 0.65 6.88
N GLN A 112 -9.77 1.48 7.89
CA GLN A 112 -9.92 1.03 9.28
C GLN A 112 -11.30 0.40 9.52
N LYS A 113 -12.29 0.75 8.68
CA LYS A 113 -13.65 0.21 8.75
C LYS A 113 -14.13 -0.26 7.38
N PRO A 114 -14.99 -1.32 7.35
CA PRO A 114 -15.60 -1.80 6.11
C PRO A 114 -16.29 -0.70 5.32
N ILE A 115 -16.26 -0.81 3.98
CA ILE A 115 -16.84 0.19 3.08
C ILE A 115 -18.37 0.23 3.19
N SER A 116 -19.00 -0.86 3.59
CA SER A 116 -20.44 -0.99 3.80
C SER A 116 -20.97 -0.27 5.03
N MET A 117 -20.09 0.12 5.96
CA MET A 117 -20.51 0.83 7.17
C MET A 117 -20.90 2.28 6.85
N GLU A 118 -21.87 2.82 7.63
CA GLU A 118 -22.30 4.22 7.50
C GLU A 118 -21.15 5.19 7.77
N ILE A 119 -20.43 4.99 8.87
CA ILE A 119 -19.26 5.79 9.25
C ILE A 119 -18.00 4.97 8.92
N THR A 120 -17.39 5.28 7.79
CA THR A 120 -16.18 4.61 7.27
C THR A 120 -15.23 5.59 6.62
N ASP A 121 -13.94 5.29 6.70
CA ASP A 121 -12.87 5.96 5.95
C ASP A 121 -12.68 5.37 4.54
N ALA A 122 -13.27 4.20 4.28
CA ALA A 122 -13.04 3.43 3.06
C ALA A 122 -13.40 4.17 1.78
N LYS A 123 -14.58 4.81 1.75
CA LYS A 123 -15.09 5.51 0.56
C LYS A 123 -14.16 6.67 0.18
N THR A 124 -13.73 7.46 1.16
CA THR A 124 -12.81 8.58 0.94
C THR A 124 -11.44 8.08 0.49
N ASN A 125 -10.88 7.09 1.19
CA ASN A 125 -9.56 6.54 0.84
C ASN A 125 -9.55 5.94 -0.57
N LEU A 126 -10.58 5.20 -0.96
CA LEU A 126 -10.68 4.62 -2.30
C LEU A 126 -10.84 5.70 -3.37
N LEU A 127 -11.74 6.66 -3.15
CA LEU A 127 -11.98 7.75 -4.11
C LEU A 127 -10.75 8.62 -4.29
N ASP A 128 -10.06 8.97 -3.22
CA ASP A 128 -8.82 9.76 -3.24
C ASP A 128 -7.69 9.00 -3.94
N SER A 129 -7.60 7.68 -3.74
CA SER A 129 -6.63 6.82 -4.42
C SER A 129 -6.85 6.79 -5.93
N LEU A 130 -8.09 6.63 -6.37
CA LEU A 130 -8.45 6.65 -7.79
C LEU A 130 -8.21 8.05 -8.40
N ARG A 131 -8.51 9.11 -7.64
CA ARG A 131 -8.24 10.49 -8.05
C ARG A 131 -6.75 10.75 -8.23
N PHE A 132 -5.93 10.30 -7.29
CA PHE A 132 -4.48 10.44 -7.42
C PHE A 132 -3.92 9.56 -8.54
N ALA A 133 -4.42 8.33 -8.74
CA ALA A 133 -4.05 7.49 -9.87
C ALA A 133 -4.34 8.14 -11.23
N ALA A 134 -5.43 8.91 -11.32
CA ALA A 134 -5.78 9.65 -12.53
C ALA A 134 -5.04 10.97 -12.69
N TYR A 135 -4.28 11.43 -11.69
CA TYR A 135 -3.55 12.69 -11.74
C TYR A 135 -2.37 12.62 -12.72
N PRO A 136 -2.12 13.64 -13.56
CA PRO A 136 -1.10 13.59 -14.61
C PRO A 136 0.31 13.33 -14.10
N ASP A 137 0.69 13.93 -12.97
CA ASP A 137 2.04 13.85 -12.41
C ASP A 137 2.20 12.72 -11.38
N ALA A 138 1.16 11.89 -11.18
CA ALA A 138 1.24 10.75 -10.26
C ALA A 138 2.13 9.65 -10.83
N HIS A 139 3.08 9.17 -10.04
CA HIS A 139 4.02 8.12 -10.42
C HIS A 139 4.54 7.35 -9.19
N GLY A 140 5.21 6.23 -9.46
CA GLY A 140 5.84 5.42 -8.41
C GLY A 140 4.86 4.77 -7.44
N VAL A 141 5.42 4.16 -6.40
CA VAL A 141 4.64 3.46 -5.36
C VAL A 141 4.36 4.40 -4.19
N THR A 142 3.07 4.59 -3.88
CA THR A 142 2.62 5.47 -2.80
C THR A 142 1.49 4.85 -1.99
N ILE A 143 1.34 5.28 -0.75
CA ILE A 143 0.11 5.05 0.03
C ILE A 143 -0.74 6.31 -0.05
N VAL A 144 -2.04 6.13 -0.34
CA VAL A 144 -3.05 7.18 -0.19
C VAL A 144 -3.98 6.79 0.94
N PHE A 145 -3.98 7.58 2.00
CA PHE A 145 -4.77 7.30 3.19
C PHE A 145 -5.11 8.60 3.94
N ASN A 146 -6.38 8.78 4.30
CA ASN A 146 -6.88 9.97 5.00
C ASN A 146 -6.45 11.28 4.32
N GLY A 147 -6.56 11.34 2.99
CA GLY A 147 -6.18 12.51 2.19
C GLY A 147 -4.68 12.80 2.12
N LYS A 148 -3.81 11.94 2.68
CA LYS A 148 -2.36 12.04 2.57
C LYS A 148 -1.83 11.13 1.46
N ILE A 149 -0.86 11.61 0.71
CA ILE A 149 -0.08 10.84 -0.26
C ILE A 149 1.32 10.67 0.32
N ILE A 150 1.69 9.43 0.63
CA ILE A 150 2.91 9.09 1.35
C ILE A 150 3.77 8.20 0.45
N ALA A 151 5.08 8.48 0.37
CA ALA A 151 6.02 7.63 -0.35
C ALA A 151 6.01 6.19 0.21
N GLY A 152 5.93 5.19 -0.65
CA GLY A 152 5.76 3.80 -0.25
C GLY A 152 6.84 3.28 0.70
N THR A 153 8.06 3.81 0.59
CA THR A 153 9.20 3.47 1.48
C THR A 153 9.21 4.24 2.80
N ARG A 154 8.31 5.20 2.99
CA ARG A 154 8.31 6.10 4.17
C ARG A 154 7.07 5.97 5.05
N ALA A 155 6.11 5.17 4.62
CA ALA A 155 4.86 5.01 5.34
C ALA A 155 5.02 4.16 6.61
N LYS A 156 4.33 4.54 7.66
CA LYS A 156 4.20 3.78 8.89
C LYS A 156 2.77 3.88 9.43
N LYS A 157 2.21 2.76 9.89
CA LYS A 157 0.97 2.77 10.66
C LYS A 157 1.27 3.26 12.07
N VAL A 158 0.79 4.46 12.41
CA VAL A 158 1.06 5.13 13.69
C VAL A 158 -0.11 5.03 14.67
N HIS A 159 -1.32 4.72 14.17
CA HIS A 159 -2.50 4.51 15.00
C HIS A 159 -3.26 3.25 14.57
N SER A 160 -3.71 2.47 15.53
CA SER A 160 -4.42 1.20 15.28
C SER A 160 -5.92 1.36 15.00
N LYS A 161 -6.56 2.42 15.51
CA LYS A 161 -8.03 2.63 15.43
C LYS A 161 -8.45 3.94 14.79
N SER A 162 -7.55 4.93 14.67
CA SER A 162 -7.87 6.23 14.07
C SER A 162 -7.96 6.14 12.55
N PHE A 163 -8.85 6.92 11.93
CA PHE A 163 -8.86 7.11 10.48
C PHE A 163 -7.57 7.79 9.97
N ASN A 164 -6.89 8.57 10.81
CA ASN A 164 -5.53 9.06 10.53
C ASN A 164 -4.49 8.01 10.94
N ALA A 165 -4.53 6.83 10.32
CA ALA A 165 -3.74 5.67 10.73
C ALA A 165 -2.28 5.71 10.28
N PHE A 166 -1.98 6.38 9.17
CA PHE A 166 -0.64 6.37 8.56
C PHE A 166 0.01 7.74 8.57
N ASP A 167 1.33 7.74 8.71
CA ASP A 167 2.15 8.93 8.57
C ASP A 167 3.46 8.64 7.83
N SER A 168 4.12 9.71 7.36
CA SER A 168 5.43 9.65 6.72
C SER A 168 6.52 9.80 7.77
N ILE A 169 7.49 8.87 7.79
CA ILE A 169 8.55 8.85 8.79
C ILE A 169 9.85 9.38 8.20
N ASN A 170 10.42 10.39 8.86
CA ASN A 170 11.68 11.05 8.46
C ASN A 170 11.69 11.55 7.01
N PHE A 171 10.50 11.83 6.48
CA PHE A 171 10.30 12.38 5.14
C PHE A 171 8.95 13.11 5.10
N PRO A 172 8.80 14.21 4.37
CA PRO A 172 7.52 14.89 4.26
C PRO A 172 6.47 14.03 3.55
N VAL A 173 5.19 14.29 3.81
CA VAL A 173 4.09 13.81 2.96
C VAL A 173 4.29 14.40 1.56
N LEU A 174 4.15 13.60 0.51
CA LEU A 174 4.35 14.06 -0.87
C LEU A 174 3.33 15.11 -1.27
N ALA A 175 2.06 14.83 -0.94
CA ALA A 175 0.95 15.72 -1.24
C ALA A 175 -0.23 15.43 -0.30
N THR A 176 -1.22 16.32 -0.31
CA THR A 176 -2.52 16.09 0.35
C THR A 176 -3.66 16.33 -0.63
N ILE A 177 -4.75 15.61 -0.43
CA ILE A 177 -6.01 15.80 -1.17
C ILE A 177 -6.99 16.52 -0.23
N ARG A 178 -7.45 17.70 -0.64
CA ARG A 178 -8.44 18.48 0.11
C ARG A 178 -9.43 19.09 -0.89
N ASN A 179 -10.73 18.93 -0.64
CA ASN A 179 -11.79 19.46 -1.52
C ASN A 179 -11.55 19.10 -2.99
N ASN A 180 -11.22 17.83 -3.25
CA ASN A 180 -10.90 17.28 -4.57
C ASN A 180 -9.66 17.89 -5.27
N LYS A 181 -8.85 18.68 -4.57
CA LYS A 181 -7.61 19.28 -5.08
C LYS A 181 -6.40 18.60 -4.45
N ILE A 182 -5.40 18.33 -5.28
CA ILE A 182 -4.11 17.79 -4.84
C ILE A 182 -3.14 18.94 -4.62
N VAL A 183 -2.59 19.02 -3.41
CA VAL A 183 -1.60 20.03 -3.03
C VAL A 183 -0.29 19.32 -2.76
N HIS A 184 0.70 19.53 -3.62
CA HIS A 184 2.02 18.95 -3.50
C HIS A 184 2.91 19.73 -2.53
N TYR A 185 3.66 19.01 -1.70
CA TYR A 185 4.69 19.57 -0.80
C TYR A 185 6.10 19.22 -1.26
N VAL A 186 6.24 18.11 -1.97
CA VAL A 186 7.50 17.68 -2.55
C VAL A 186 7.37 17.75 -4.07
N LYS A 187 8.29 18.46 -4.72
CA LYS A 187 8.43 18.39 -6.18
C LYS A 187 9.31 17.17 -6.48
N ASP A 188 8.68 16.14 -6.95
CA ASP A 188 9.37 14.96 -7.46
C ASP A 188 9.19 14.93 -8.99
N SER A 189 10.25 14.56 -9.68
CA SER A 189 10.22 14.43 -11.14
C SER A 189 9.84 13.00 -11.51
N CYS A 190 8.84 12.88 -12.36
CA CYS A 190 8.50 11.57 -12.92
C CYS A 190 9.73 10.94 -13.57
N PRO A 191 10.04 9.67 -13.28
CA PRO A 191 11.13 8.97 -13.93
C PRO A 191 10.95 8.94 -15.46
N CYS A 192 12.01 9.29 -16.18
CA CYS A 192 12.01 9.24 -17.65
C CYS A 192 12.42 7.87 -18.19
N SER A 193 12.69 6.89 -17.33
CA SER A 193 13.15 5.55 -17.66
C SER A 193 12.03 4.53 -17.66
N TYR A 194 12.25 3.41 -18.35
CA TYR A 194 11.36 2.25 -18.21
C TYR A 194 11.39 1.71 -16.78
N PRO A 195 10.26 1.22 -16.27
CA PRO A 195 10.24 0.61 -14.93
C PRO A 195 11.08 -0.66 -14.89
N ALA A 196 11.79 -0.85 -13.79
CA ALA A 196 12.46 -2.13 -13.51
C ALA A 196 11.55 -2.99 -12.63
N PHE A 197 11.29 -4.22 -13.08
CA PHE A 197 10.52 -5.21 -12.33
C PHE A 197 11.43 -6.32 -11.83
N TYR A 198 11.43 -6.54 -10.53
CA TYR A 198 12.13 -7.64 -9.89
C TYR A 198 11.15 -8.75 -9.54
N SER A 199 11.56 -9.99 -9.72
CA SER A 199 10.71 -11.18 -9.55
C SER A 199 11.12 -12.07 -8.39
N ASP A 200 12.08 -11.59 -7.58
CA ASP A 200 12.64 -12.37 -6.48
C ASP A 200 12.87 -11.51 -5.23
N ILE A 201 12.73 -12.15 -4.08
CA ILE A 201 12.99 -11.58 -2.75
C ILE A 201 13.77 -12.62 -1.94
N ASN A 202 14.83 -12.21 -1.29
CA ASN A 202 15.47 -13.06 -0.30
C ASN A 202 14.62 -13.08 0.99
N PRO A 203 13.99 -14.21 1.35
CA PRO A 203 13.19 -14.32 2.57
C PRO A 203 14.03 -14.48 3.83
N LYS A 204 15.34 -14.77 3.70
CA LYS A 204 16.25 -14.96 4.82
C LYS A 204 16.82 -13.65 5.35
N VAL A 205 15.93 -12.71 5.65
CA VAL A 205 16.28 -11.41 6.25
C VAL A 205 15.61 -11.30 7.61
N CYS A 206 16.40 -11.01 8.65
CA CYS A 206 15.91 -10.81 10.00
C CYS A 206 15.86 -9.32 10.36
N LEU A 207 14.75 -8.87 10.93
CA LEU A 207 14.63 -7.55 11.56
C LEU A 207 14.77 -7.68 13.07
N VAL A 208 15.82 -7.08 13.63
CA VAL A 208 16.09 -7.10 15.07
C VAL A 208 15.88 -5.72 15.67
N LYS A 209 15.03 -5.64 16.67
CA LYS A 209 14.90 -4.43 17.50
C LYS A 209 15.76 -4.60 18.74
N LEU A 210 16.90 -3.89 18.81
CA LEU A 210 17.75 -3.90 19.99
C LEU A 210 17.04 -3.18 21.14
N ILE A 211 16.91 -3.88 22.26
CA ILE A 211 16.32 -3.35 23.50
C ILE A 211 17.25 -3.65 24.69
N PRO A 212 17.19 -2.87 25.79
CA PRO A 212 17.88 -3.21 27.02
C PRO A 212 17.47 -4.60 27.54
N GLY A 213 18.46 -5.40 27.94
CA GLY A 213 18.21 -6.76 28.44
C GLY A 213 18.07 -7.83 27.36
N MET A 214 18.36 -7.51 26.10
CA MET A 214 18.40 -8.51 25.03
C MET A 214 19.57 -9.49 25.24
N GLU A 215 19.28 -10.77 25.10
CA GLU A 215 20.30 -11.83 25.24
C GLU A 215 21.30 -11.77 24.08
N PRO A 216 22.63 -11.66 24.37
CA PRO A 216 23.67 -11.58 23.37
C PRO A 216 23.74 -12.79 22.43
N ASP A 217 23.39 -13.98 22.92
CA ASP A 217 23.44 -15.25 22.19
C ASP A 217 22.48 -15.33 21.01
N LEU A 218 21.50 -14.42 20.94
CA LEU A 218 20.60 -14.31 19.80
C LEU A 218 21.32 -13.88 18.52
N LEU A 219 22.36 -13.06 18.62
CA LEU A 219 23.07 -12.51 17.43
C LEU A 219 23.84 -13.60 16.66
N PRO A 220 24.65 -14.48 17.29
CA PRO A 220 25.26 -15.63 16.61
C PRO A 220 24.23 -16.53 15.94
N TRP A 221 23.15 -16.84 16.62
CA TRP A 221 22.07 -17.67 16.07
C TRP A 221 21.45 -17.04 14.81
N ILE A 222 21.19 -15.72 14.81
CA ILE A 222 20.71 -15.01 13.63
C ILE A 222 21.72 -15.12 12.48
N GLY A 223 23.02 -14.94 12.76
CA GLY A 223 24.09 -15.04 11.76
C GLY A 223 24.20 -16.41 11.09
N GLU A 224 23.80 -17.49 11.79
CA GLU A 224 23.79 -18.86 11.25
C GLU A 224 22.54 -19.14 10.39
N HIS A 225 21.41 -18.44 10.61
CA HIS A 225 20.12 -18.78 10.02
C HIS A 225 19.64 -17.79 8.96
N TYR A 226 20.20 -16.59 8.92
CA TYR A 226 19.77 -15.52 8.01
C TYR A 226 20.93 -14.98 7.18
N ASP A 227 20.63 -14.64 5.93
CA ASP A 227 21.63 -14.10 4.99
C ASP A 227 21.86 -12.59 5.22
N ALA A 228 20.89 -11.92 5.83
CA ALA A 228 20.99 -10.50 6.17
C ALA A 228 20.20 -10.15 7.44
N VAL A 229 20.69 -9.13 8.14
CA VAL A 229 20.00 -8.59 9.31
C VAL A 229 19.88 -7.06 9.18
N SER A 230 18.70 -6.56 9.48
CA SER A 230 18.47 -5.13 9.74
C SER A 230 18.22 -4.98 11.24
N TYR A 231 18.89 -4.01 11.86
CA TYR A 231 18.71 -3.77 13.28
C TYR A 231 18.49 -2.29 13.58
N THR A 232 17.70 -2.03 14.63
CA THR A 232 17.60 -0.69 15.20
C THR A 232 18.62 -0.56 16.31
N HIS A 233 19.52 0.44 16.25
CA HIS A 233 20.42 0.73 17.34
C HIS A 233 19.81 1.77 18.29
N LEU A 234 20.24 1.73 19.55
CA LEU A 234 20.01 2.81 20.49
C LEU A 234 20.98 3.93 20.11
N THR A 235 20.47 5.10 19.76
CA THR A 235 21.30 6.30 19.72
C THR A 235 21.74 6.60 21.15
N LEU A 236 23.03 6.52 21.42
CA LEU A 236 23.57 7.06 22.65
C LEU A 236 23.37 8.58 22.63
N PRO A 237 22.97 9.17 23.76
CA PRO A 237 22.81 10.62 23.88
C PRO A 237 24.11 11.36 23.67
#